data_85171dad68eaacacaf63894ec3ed6f8b
#
_entry.id   85171dad68eaacacaf63894ec3ed6f8b
#
_cell.length_a   1.000
_cell.length_b   1.000
_cell.length_c   1.000
_cell.angle_alpha   90.00
_cell.angle_beta   90.00
_cell.angle_gamma   90.00
#
_symmetry.space_group_name_H-M   'P 1'
#
loop_
_entity.id
_entity.type
_entity.pdbx_description
1 polymer ?
#
loop_
_entity_poly.entity_id
_entity_poly.type
_entity_poly.pdbx_seq_one_letter_code
_entity_poly.pdbx_strand_id
1 'polypeptide(L)'
;MKIDRVEDIDSGKIAELIAHLGLDAVKRQLPEIKEAGQLIFAAVAGGGRVFTFGAGHAQALAMEFSSRAGGLAIFQSMHLQDIRQEPRDAFWDLRDSQPERIPENGLKVLEHHKVKENDLVIIASQSGRNGAIVEMALECKKRGIKTIALSSNKHSESVDSRHP
;
A
#
# COMPACT_ATOMS: atom_id res chain seq x y z
N MET A 1 29.43 6.20 2.92
CA MET A 1 30.19 5.46 3.95
C MET A 1 30.58 4.12 3.34
N LYS A 2 31.86 3.81 3.23
CA LYS A 2 32.34 2.51 2.73
C LYS A 2 32.48 1.61 3.95
N ILE A 3 31.76 0.49 3.98
CA ILE A 3 31.82 -0.50 5.06
C ILE A 3 32.68 -1.65 4.55
N ASP A 4 33.91 -1.76 5.06
CA ASP A 4 34.82 -2.81 4.65
C ASP A 4 34.80 -4.00 5.64
N ARG A 5 34.31 -3.80 6.89
CA ARG A 5 34.23 -4.82 7.94
C ARG A 5 33.00 -4.59 8.84
N VAL A 6 32.55 -5.64 9.52
CA VAL A 6 31.36 -5.59 10.42
C VAL A 6 31.59 -4.64 11.61
N GLU A 7 32.83 -4.58 12.12
CA GLU A 7 33.21 -3.66 13.21
C GLU A 7 33.14 -2.18 12.81
N ASP A 8 33.10 -1.85 11.51
CA ASP A 8 32.93 -0.49 11.01
C ASP A 8 31.47 -0.02 11.06
N ILE A 9 30.55 -0.91 11.44
CA ILE A 9 29.13 -0.60 11.56
C ILE A 9 28.86 0.05 12.92
N ASP A 10 28.60 1.35 12.90
CA ASP A 10 28.14 2.09 14.05
C ASP A 10 26.61 2.03 14.14
N SER A 11 26.09 1.11 14.95
CA SER A 11 24.65 0.92 15.15
C SER A 11 23.95 2.15 15.74
N GLY A 12 24.66 2.96 16.55
CA GLY A 12 24.14 4.21 17.08
C GLY A 12 23.87 5.22 15.96
N LYS A 13 24.81 5.42 15.07
CA LYS A 13 24.65 6.31 13.89
C LYS A 13 23.56 5.81 12.95
N ILE A 14 23.41 4.50 12.77
CA ILE A 14 22.31 3.94 11.96
C ILE A 14 20.97 4.24 12.60
N ALA A 15 20.82 4.04 13.91
CA ALA A 15 19.60 4.34 14.65
C ALA A 15 19.23 5.82 14.55
N GLU A 16 20.19 6.73 14.75
CA GLU A 16 20.01 8.16 14.59
C GLU A 16 19.56 8.53 13.18
N LEU A 17 20.19 7.96 12.15
CA LEU A 17 19.83 8.19 10.76
C LEU A 17 18.38 7.75 10.48
N ILE A 18 17.98 6.56 10.94
CA ILE A 18 16.60 6.06 10.77
C ILE A 18 15.61 6.99 11.47
N ALA A 19 15.89 7.42 12.70
CA ALA A 19 15.04 8.35 13.45
C ALA A 19 14.89 9.69 12.72
N HIS A 20 15.99 10.26 12.23
CA HIS A 20 15.97 11.51 11.45
C HIS A 20 15.19 11.38 10.16
N LEU A 21 15.42 10.31 9.38
CA LEU A 21 14.70 10.08 8.11
C LEU A 21 13.19 9.96 8.34
N GLY A 22 12.78 9.23 9.39
CA GLY A 22 11.36 9.07 9.76
C GLY A 22 10.73 10.41 10.15
N LEU A 23 11.37 11.16 11.04
CA LEU A 23 10.88 12.45 11.49
C LEU A 23 10.79 13.49 10.34
N ASP A 24 11.80 13.55 9.50
CA ASP A 24 11.83 14.44 8.35
C ASP A 24 10.75 14.07 7.31
N ALA A 25 10.53 12.78 7.08
CA ALA A 25 9.46 12.33 6.20
C ALA A 25 8.08 12.80 6.71
N VAL A 26 7.79 12.58 8.00
CA VAL A 26 6.53 13.02 8.61
C VAL A 26 6.37 14.53 8.54
N LYS A 27 7.41 15.31 8.88
CA LYS A 27 7.35 16.78 8.84
C LYS A 27 7.07 17.32 7.44
N ARG A 28 7.70 16.74 6.42
CA ARG A 28 7.51 17.15 5.01
C ARG A 28 6.15 16.77 4.46
N GLN A 29 5.54 15.69 4.99
CA GLN A 29 4.26 15.16 4.50
C GLN A 29 3.07 15.53 5.40
N LEU A 30 3.25 16.46 6.35
CA LEU A 30 2.16 16.86 7.26
C LEU A 30 0.90 17.36 6.55
N PRO A 31 0.98 18.16 5.48
CA PRO A 31 -0.21 18.59 4.74
C PRO A 31 -0.95 17.38 4.13
N GLU A 32 -0.24 16.49 3.47
CA GLU A 32 -0.78 15.28 2.81
C GLU A 32 -1.36 14.30 3.83
N ILE A 33 -0.71 14.15 5.00
CA ILE A 33 -1.22 13.33 6.10
C ILE A 33 -2.55 13.89 6.62
N LYS A 34 -2.68 15.22 6.76
CA LYS A 34 -3.92 15.86 7.17
C LYS A 34 -5.02 15.69 6.13
N GLU A 35 -4.71 15.86 4.86
CA GLU A 35 -5.65 15.63 3.76
C GLU A 35 -6.12 14.16 3.74
N ALA A 36 -5.20 13.20 3.87
CA ALA A 36 -5.53 11.79 3.98
C ALA A 36 -6.48 11.52 5.16
N GLY A 37 -6.22 12.13 6.33
CA GLY A 37 -7.11 12.03 7.49
C GLY A 37 -8.51 12.58 7.21
N GLN A 38 -8.63 13.69 6.49
CA GLN A 38 -9.91 14.25 6.08
C GLN A 38 -10.68 13.33 5.11
N LEU A 39 -9.98 12.73 4.15
CA LEU A 39 -10.58 11.77 3.21
C LEU A 39 -11.09 10.52 3.94
N ILE A 40 -10.31 9.97 4.88
CA ILE A 40 -10.70 8.83 5.71
C ILE A 40 -11.95 9.19 6.54
N PHE A 41 -11.94 10.34 7.20
CA PHE A 41 -13.08 10.81 7.99
C PHE A 41 -14.33 10.98 7.12
N ALA A 42 -14.22 11.60 5.96
CA ALA A 42 -15.33 11.83 5.05
C ALA A 42 -15.93 10.51 4.54
N ALA A 43 -15.12 9.51 4.18
CA ALA A 43 -15.58 8.20 3.76
C ALA A 43 -16.39 7.51 4.87
N VAL A 44 -15.84 7.47 6.09
CA VAL A 44 -16.50 6.83 7.25
C VAL A 44 -17.77 7.57 7.65
N ALA A 45 -17.74 8.91 7.71
CA ALA A 45 -18.92 9.72 8.02
C ALA A 45 -20.02 9.58 6.97
N GLY A 46 -19.64 9.32 5.70
CA GLY A 46 -20.57 9.01 4.62
C GLY A 46 -21.07 7.56 4.57
N GLY A 47 -20.76 6.74 5.59
CA GLY A 47 -21.16 5.33 5.65
C GLY A 47 -20.34 4.41 4.72
N GLY A 48 -19.22 4.90 4.18
CA GLY A 48 -18.28 4.11 3.40
C GLY A 48 -17.29 3.35 4.28
N ARG A 49 -16.51 2.47 3.65
CA ARG A 49 -15.46 1.66 4.25
C ARG A 49 -14.10 2.19 3.82
N VAL A 50 -13.08 1.91 4.61
CA VAL A 50 -11.69 2.23 4.26
C VAL A 50 -10.92 0.94 4.01
N PHE A 51 -10.51 0.74 2.77
CA PHE A 51 -9.72 -0.41 2.37
C PHE A 51 -8.24 -0.07 2.27
N THR A 52 -7.39 -1.04 2.58
CA THR A 52 -5.95 -0.95 2.40
C THR A 52 -5.47 -2.07 1.49
N PHE A 53 -4.64 -1.75 0.51
CA PHE A 53 -4.09 -2.70 -0.45
C PHE A 53 -2.60 -2.48 -0.65
N GLY A 54 -1.87 -3.57 -0.74
CA GLY A 54 -0.47 -3.60 -1.14
C GLY A 54 -0.13 -4.97 -1.69
N ALA A 55 0.81 -5.02 -2.63
CA ALA A 55 1.27 -6.26 -3.24
C ALA A 55 2.72 -6.54 -2.85
N GLY A 56 3.11 -7.82 -2.77
CA GLY A 56 4.43 -8.24 -2.33
C GLY A 56 4.73 -7.72 -0.91
N HIS A 57 5.90 -7.13 -0.70
CA HIS A 57 6.31 -6.58 0.61
C HIS A 57 5.44 -5.39 1.07
N ALA A 58 4.85 -4.63 0.15
CA ALA A 58 3.95 -3.53 0.50
C ALA A 58 2.64 -4.01 1.16
N GLN A 59 2.30 -5.30 1.05
CA GLN A 59 1.19 -5.91 1.77
C GLN A 59 1.35 -5.79 3.28
N ALA A 60 2.57 -5.84 3.81
CA ALA A 60 2.82 -5.66 5.24
C ALA A 60 2.30 -4.30 5.75
N LEU A 61 2.44 -3.24 4.95
CA LEU A 61 1.90 -1.92 5.29
C LEU A 61 0.36 -1.93 5.29
N ALA A 62 -0.27 -2.57 4.30
CA ALA A 62 -1.73 -2.71 4.28
C ALA A 62 -2.26 -3.48 5.51
N MET A 63 -1.55 -4.52 5.93
CA MET A 63 -1.88 -5.30 7.13
C MET A 63 -1.67 -4.49 8.41
N GLU A 64 -0.67 -3.60 8.47
CA GLU A 64 -0.40 -2.77 9.65
C GLU A 64 -1.54 -1.80 9.96
N PHE A 65 -2.30 -1.35 8.96
CA PHE A 65 -3.50 -0.55 9.16
C PHE A 65 -4.67 -1.35 9.74
N SER A 66 -4.75 -2.65 9.45
CA SER A 66 -5.90 -3.49 9.77
C SER A 66 -5.53 -4.61 10.76
N SER A 67 -6.53 -5.12 11.46
CA SER A 67 -6.43 -6.36 12.25
C SER A 67 -5.37 -6.36 13.36
N ARG A 68 -4.92 -5.20 13.84
CA ARG A 68 -3.97 -5.10 14.97
C ARG A 68 -4.65 -4.65 16.26
N ALA A 69 -4.17 -5.15 17.40
CA ALA A 69 -4.62 -4.69 18.71
C ALA A 69 -4.32 -3.19 18.89
N GLY A 70 -5.32 -2.41 19.30
CA GLY A 70 -5.22 -0.95 19.44
C GLY A 70 -5.26 -0.16 18.14
N GLY A 71 -5.46 -0.81 16.98
CA GLY A 71 -5.70 -0.15 15.71
C GLY A 71 -7.14 0.33 15.57
N LEU A 72 -7.40 1.13 14.53
CA LEU A 72 -8.74 1.58 14.20
C LEU A 72 -9.51 0.47 13.46
N ALA A 73 -10.67 0.09 13.96
CA ALA A 73 -11.51 -0.98 13.39
C ALA A 73 -12.15 -0.62 12.02
N ILE A 74 -11.92 0.60 11.52
CA ILE A 74 -12.45 1.07 10.24
C ILE A 74 -11.70 0.54 9.04
N PHE A 75 -10.46 0.04 9.20
CA PHE A 75 -9.63 -0.43 8.11
C PHE A 75 -9.88 -1.90 7.79
N GLN A 76 -9.99 -2.20 6.49
CA GLN A 76 -10.14 -3.54 5.94
C GLN A 76 -9.02 -3.81 4.93
N SER A 77 -8.18 -4.81 5.17
CA SER A 77 -7.13 -5.16 4.21
C SER A 77 -7.68 -5.98 3.06
N MET A 78 -7.21 -5.67 1.86
CA MET A 78 -7.43 -6.44 0.63
C MET A 78 -6.11 -7.07 0.20
N HIS A 79 -6.17 -8.31 -0.29
CA HIS A 79 -4.99 -9.06 -0.68
C HIS A 79 -5.18 -9.73 -2.04
N LEU A 80 -4.08 -9.92 -2.79
CA LEU A 80 -4.11 -10.71 -4.02
C LEU A 80 -4.50 -12.18 -3.78
N GLN A 81 -4.31 -12.66 -2.56
CA GLN A 81 -4.71 -14.00 -2.13
C GLN A 81 -6.23 -14.18 -2.08
N ASP A 82 -6.99 -13.09 -1.87
CA ASP A 82 -8.45 -13.13 -1.71
C ASP A 82 -9.16 -13.56 -3.01
N ILE A 83 -8.51 -13.37 -4.16
CA ILE A 83 -9.05 -13.74 -5.48
C ILE A 83 -8.57 -15.12 -5.99
N ARG A 84 -7.82 -15.87 -5.19
CA ARG A 84 -7.38 -17.22 -5.58
C ARG A 84 -8.52 -18.22 -5.47
N GLN A 85 -8.59 -19.10 -6.47
CA GLN A 85 -9.54 -20.23 -6.50
C GLN A 85 -8.98 -21.51 -5.87
N GLU A 86 -7.68 -21.57 -5.63
CA GLU A 86 -6.97 -22.72 -5.05
C GLU A 86 -7.15 -22.76 -3.52
N PRO A 87 -7.20 -23.98 -2.91
CA PRO A 87 -7.26 -24.12 -1.46
C PRO A 87 -6.13 -23.36 -0.76
N ARG A 88 -6.41 -22.82 0.44
CA ARG A 88 -5.44 -22.06 1.24
C ARG A 88 -4.19 -22.83 1.69
N ASP A 89 -4.12 -24.11 1.41
CA ASP A 89 -3.05 -25.06 1.84
C ASP A 89 -1.77 -24.92 1.00
N ALA A 90 -1.81 -24.26 -0.15
CA ALA A 90 -0.60 -23.90 -0.87
C ALA A 90 0.11 -22.78 -0.11
N PHE A 91 1.24 -23.10 0.50
CA PHE A 91 2.12 -22.13 1.15
C PHE A 91 2.38 -20.98 0.18
N TRP A 92 1.78 -19.83 0.45
CA TRP A 92 1.90 -18.71 -0.46
C TRP A 92 3.32 -18.15 -0.39
N ASP A 93 4.04 -18.27 -1.48
CA ASP A 93 5.38 -17.74 -1.59
C ASP A 93 5.31 -16.24 -1.92
N LEU A 94 5.63 -15.38 -0.93
CA LEU A 94 5.77 -13.93 -1.12
C LEU A 94 6.81 -13.56 -2.19
N ARG A 95 7.66 -14.52 -2.61
CA ARG A 95 8.62 -14.36 -3.70
C ARG A 95 7.98 -14.46 -5.08
N ASP A 96 6.78 -15.03 -5.20
CA ASP A 96 6.03 -15.05 -6.45
C ASP A 96 5.47 -13.66 -6.77
N SER A 97 6.16 -12.93 -7.61
CA SER A 97 5.74 -11.59 -8.05
C SER A 97 4.80 -11.61 -9.28
N GLN A 98 4.42 -12.75 -9.80
CA GLN A 98 3.58 -12.86 -11.00
C GLN A 98 2.18 -12.28 -10.77
N PRO A 99 1.46 -12.59 -9.69
CA PRO A 99 0.10 -12.07 -9.48
C PRO A 99 0.02 -10.55 -9.45
N GLU A 100 1.04 -9.85 -8.94
CA GLU A 100 1.06 -8.38 -8.89
C GLU A 100 1.33 -7.72 -10.24
N ARG A 101 1.85 -8.48 -11.22
CA ARG A 101 2.14 -7.99 -12.57
C ARG A 101 0.93 -8.09 -13.51
N ILE A 102 -0.07 -8.86 -13.15
CA ILE A 102 -1.29 -9.08 -13.94
C ILE A 102 -2.27 -7.94 -13.61
N PRO A 103 -2.56 -7.01 -14.55
CA PRO A 103 -3.42 -5.86 -14.30
C PRO A 103 -4.81 -6.25 -13.80
N GLU A 104 -5.43 -7.24 -14.42
CA GLU A 104 -6.79 -7.71 -14.12
C GLU A 104 -6.97 -8.13 -12.65
N ASN A 105 -5.89 -8.47 -11.97
CA ASN A 105 -5.96 -8.84 -10.55
C ASN A 105 -6.30 -7.65 -9.66
N GLY A 106 -5.92 -6.42 -10.04
CA GLY A 106 -6.34 -5.21 -9.35
C GLY A 106 -7.84 -5.02 -9.37
N LEU A 107 -8.45 -5.19 -10.55
CA LEU A 107 -9.90 -5.14 -10.75
C LEU A 107 -10.61 -6.25 -9.95
N LYS A 108 -10.14 -7.51 -10.07
CA LYS A 108 -10.74 -8.66 -9.38
C LYS A 108 -10.76 -8.49 -7.86
N VAL A 109 -9.72 -7.90 -7.28
CA VAL A 109 -9.68 -7.62 -5.83
C VAL A 109 -10.76 -6.60 -5.45
N LEU A 110 -10.93 -5.52 -6.21
CA LEU A 110 -12.00 -4.54 -5.97
C LEU A 110 -13.39 -5.17 -6.05
N GLU A 111 -13.62 -6.05 -7.03
CA GLU A 111 -14.87 -6.78 -7.22
C GLU A 111 -15.14 -7.76 -6.10
N HIS A 112 -14.14 -8.54 -5.68
CA HIS A 112 -14.23 -9.50 -4.58
C HIS A 112 -14.69 -8.83 -3.29
N HIS A 113 -14.11 -7.67 -2.96
CA HIS A 113 -14.45 -6.88 -1.77
C HIS A 113 -15.67 -5.98 -1.96
N LYS A 114 -16.26 -5.97 -3.17
CA LYS A 114 -17.45 -5.15 -3.50
C LYS A 114 -17.23 -3.69 -3.11
N VAL A 115 -16.09 -3.14 -3.52
CA VAL A 115 -15.74 -1.74 -3.24
C VAL A 115 -16.67 -0.81 -4.00
N LYS A 116 -17.21 0.22 -3.32
CA LYS A 116 -18.23 1.14 -3.82
C LYS A 116 -17.69 2.56 -3.92
N GLU A 117 -18.41 3.43 -4.61
CA GLU A 117 -18.04 4.83 -4.84
C GLU A 117 -17.81 5.63 -3.55
N ASN A 118 -18.59 5.35 -2.48
CA ASN A 118 -18.43 6.03 -1.18
C ASN A 118 -17.35 5.43 -0.29
N ASP A 119 -16.69 4.34 -0.70
CA ASP A 119 -15.56 3.76 -0.01
C ASP A 119 -14.26 4.56 -0.31
N LEU A 120 -13.20 4.31 0.44
CA LEU A 120 -11.86 4.84 0.24
C LEU A 120 -10.87 3.69 0.12
N VAL A 121 -9.92 3.79 -0.82
CA VAL A 121 -8.85 2.79 -0.99
C VAL A 121 -7.48 3.43 -0.75
N ILE A 122 -6.73 2.89 0.20
CA ILE A 122 -5.32 3.24 0.44
C ILE A 122 -4.47 2.22 -0.29
N ILE A 123 -3.69 2.67 -1.27
CA ILE A 123 -2.84 1.81 -2.11
C ILE A 123 -1.37 2.02 -1.74
N ALA A 124 -0.73 0.98 -1.22
CA ALA A 124 0.69 0.99 -0.87
C ALA A 124 1.53 0.32 -1.95
N SER A 125 2.50 1.05 -2.50
CA SER A 125 3.47 0.50 -3.46
C SER A 125 4.72 1.37 -3.52
N GLN A 126 5.90 0.80 -3.32
CA GLN A 126 7.15 1.54 -3.36
C GLN A 126 7.38 2.26 -4.70
N SER A 127 7.13 1.60 -5.81
CA SER A 127 7.38 2.15 -7.17
C SER A 127 6.11 2.55 -7.92
N GLY A 128 4.94 2.12 -7.47
CA GLY A 128 3.68 2.37 -8.19
C GLY A 128 3.59 1.73 -9.60
N ARG A 129 4.47 0.77 -9.95
CA ARG A 129 4.66 0.34 -11.34
C ARG A 129 3.96 -0.96 -11.74
N ASN A 130 3.61 -1.84 -10.77
CA ASN A 130 3.09 -3.17 -11.08
C ASN A 130 1.65 -3.11 -11.58
N GLY A 131 1.31 -3.99 -12.56
CA GLY A 131 0.05 -3.96 -13.27
C GLY A 131 -1.18 -3.92 -12.36
N ALA A 132 -1.27 -4.80 -11.37
CA ALA A 132 -2.40 -4.84 -10.44
C ALA A 132 -2.56 -3.54 -9.61
N ILE A 133 -1.44 -2.90 -9.23
CA ILE A 133 -1.45 -1.62 -8.49
C ILE A 133 -1.99 -0.50 -9.38
N VAL A 134 -1.48 -0.40 -10.62
CA VAL A 134 -1.87 0.65 -11.55
C VAL A 134 -3.33 0.47 -11.96
N GLU A 135 -3.74 -0.76 -12.33
CA GLU A 135 -5.12 -1.07 -12.70
C GLU A 135 -6.10 -0.75 -11.58
N MET A 136 -5.78 -1.13 -10.34
CA MET A 136 -6.62 -0.79 -9.19
C MET A 136 -6.82 0.73 -9.06
N ALA A 137 -5.75 1.52 -9.20
CA ALA A 137 -5.83 2.98 -9.12
C ALA A 137 -6.66 3.58 -10.27
N LEU A 138 -6.48 3.07 -11.50
CA LEU A 138 -7.24 3.49 -12.68
C LEU A 138 -8.72 3.15 -12.55
N GLU A 139 -9.04 1.95 -12.09
CA GLU A 139 -10.42 1.52 -11.91
C GLU A 139 -11.11 2.28 -10.76
N CYS A 140 -10.40 2.55 -9.66
CA CYS A 140 -10.93 3.43 -8.62
C CYS A 140 -11.26 4.82 -9.17
N LYS A 141 -10.35 5.42 -9.96
CA LYS A 141 -10.58 6.70 -10.60
C LYS A 141 -11.81 6.67 -11.52
N LYS A 142 -11.94 5.65 -12.35
CA LYS A 142 -13.07 5.45 -13.26
C LYS A 142 -14.40 5.32 -12.53
N ARG A 143 -14.42 4.66 -11.37
CA ARG A 143 -15.62 4.46 -10.52
C ARG A 143 -15.90 5.61 -9.57
N GLY A 144 -15.10 6.69 -9.57
CA GLY A 144 -15.24 7.81 -8.63
C GLY A 144 -14.80 7.49 -7.19
N ILE A 145 -14.18 6.33 -6.96
CA ILE A 145 -13.68 5.90 -5.65
C ILE A 145 -12.46 6.73 -5.28
N LYS A 146 -12.46 7.35 -4.10
CA LYS A 146 -11.31 8.12 -3.60
C LYS A 146 -10.14 7.19 -3.26
N THR A 147 -8.92 7.64 -3.58
CA THR A 147 -7.71 6.87 -3.29
C THR A 147 -6.68 7.71 -2.57
N ILE A 148 -5.91 7.06 -1.69
CA ILE A 148 -4.69 7.59 -1.09
C ILE A 148 -3.55 6.68 -1.54
N ALA A 149 -2.52 7.24 -2.20
CA ALA A 149 -1.34 6.50 -2.60
C ALA A 149 -0.21 6.69 -1.58
N LEU A 150 0.37 5.58 -1.13
CA LEU A 150 1.60 5.55 -0.33
C LEU A 150 2.73 5.01 -1.19
N SER A 151 3.54 5.90 -1.75
CA SER A 151 4.61 5.52 -2.68
C SER A 151 5.83 6.43 -2.55
N SER A 152 6.92 6.06 -3.21
CA SER A 152 8.11 6.89 -3.34
C SER A 152 8.08 7.60 -4.71
N ASN A 153 7.81 8.91 -4.73
CA ASN A 153 7.82 9.70 -5.97
C ASN A 153 9.14 9.52 -6.72
N LYS A 154 10.27 9.63 -6.01
CA LYS A 154 11.60 9.45 -6.60
C LYS A 154 11.79 8.09 -7.28
N HIS A 155 11.25 7.01 -6.69
CA HIS A 155 11.32 5.69 -7.29
C HIS A 155 10.33 5.56 -8.46
N SER A 156 9.11 6.06 -8.31
CA SER A 156 8.09 6.01 -9.37
C SER A 156 8.54 6.75 -10.64
N GLU A 157 9.20 7.88 -10.49
CA GLU A 157 9.74 8.68 -11.60
C GLU A 157 10.95 8.01 -12.29
N SER A 158 11.63 7.08 -11.62
CA SER A 158 12.85 6.43 -12.12
C SER A 158 12.60 5.10 -12.82
N VAL A 159 11.37 4.62 -12.91
CA VAL A 159 11.04 3.30 -13.46
C VAL A 159 9.82 3.37 -14.38
N ASP A 160 9.82 2.57 -15.45
CA ASP A 160 8.68 2.45 -16.34
C ASP A 160 7.53 1.66 -15.71
N SER A 161 6.30 2.00 -16.08
CA SER A 161 5.12 1.21 -15.73
C SER A 161 5.24 -0.22 -16.29
N ARG A 162 4.67 -1.18 -15.55
CA ARG A 162 4.43 -2.56 -16.01
C ARG A 162 2.96 -2.79 -16.40
N HIS A 163 2.19 -1.73 -16.41
CA HIS A 163 0.84 -1.73 -16.95
C HIS A 163 0.92 -1.39 -18.44
N PRO A 164 0.19 -2.09 -19.32
CA PRO A 164 0.16 -1.82 -20.76
C PRO A 164 -0.29 -0.40 -21.11
#